data_faa6412d960aa07e6ba1d44a96d74274
#
_entry.id   faa6412d960aa07e6ba1d44a96d74274
#
_cell.length_a   1.000
_cell.length_b   1.000
_cell.length_c   1.000
_cell.angle_alpha   90.00
_cell.angle_beta   90.00
_cell.angle_gamma   90.00
#
_symmetry.space_group_name_H-M   'P 1'
#
loop_
_entity.id
_entity.type
_entity.pdbx_description
1 polymer ?
#
loop_
_entity_poly.entity_id
_entity_poly.type
_entity_poly.pdbx_seq_one_letter_code
_entity_poly.pdbx_strand_id
1 'polypeptide(L)'
;EAAEVLGALDEGDSEKFCEELGDLLFQVLIHVQLAEERGDFKMSDVMYSLASKLVRRHPHVFASAVAETPSAVIEQWDDLKRRERGGGPALAGVPQTLPSLAYAQAIQRRAARAGFAWENEQQVWEALEEELEELRQAETPEDKRGELGDTLFALASLARHLDIDAEDALRSASGGFTRLFETMESMIAERGIDLKQADIDTKLALWEEAKAGAGRKS
;
A
#
# COMPACT_ATOMS: atom_id res chain seq x y z
N GLU A 1 11.25 -9.64 2.93
CA GLU A 1 11.83 -8.72 3.91
C GLU A 1 11.05 -7.39 4.02
N ALA A 2 10.79 -6.64 2.93
CA ALA A 2 10.07 -5.36 3.03
C ALA A 2 8.63 -5.50 3.56
N ALA A 3 7.96 -6.61 3.31
CA ALA A 3 6.64 -6.89 3.87
C ALA A 3 6.72 -7.25 5.36
N GLU A 4 7.78 -7.93 5.79
CA GLU A 4 8.03 -8.29 7.18
C GLU A 4 8.33 -7.05 8.02
N VAL A 5 9.14 -6.12 7.50
CA VAL A 5 9.34 -4.78 8.10
C VAL A 5 7.99 -4.05 8.31
N LEU A 6 7.09 -4.06 7.32
CA LEU A 6 5.77 -3.45 7.45
C LEU A 6 4.90 -4.18 8.50
N GLY A 7 4.96 -5.51 8.54
CA GLY A 7 4.26 -6.31 9.55
C GLY A 7 4.70 -5.96 10.97
N ALA A 8 6.01 -5.89 11.22
CA ALA A 8 6.56 -5.52 12.52
C ALA A 8 6.19 -4.07 12.93
N LEU A 9 6.11 -3.14 11.97
CA LEU A 9 5.62 -1.78 12.21
C LEU A 9 4.15 -1.77 12.65
N ASP A 10 3.30 -2.57 12.00
CA ASP A 10 1.88 -2.66 12.32
C ASP A 10 1.62 -3.29 13.68
N GLU A 11 2.45 -4.25 14.08
CA GLU A 11 2.40 -4.89 15.40
C GLU A 11 2.90 -3.95 16.52
N GLY A 12 3.68 -2.91 16.17
CA GLY A 12 4.31 -2.00 17.13
C GLY A 12 5.42 -2.64 17.94
N ASP A 13 5.96 -3.78 17.47
CA ASP A 13 7.03 -4.52 18.10
C ASP A 13 8.40 -3.98 17.66
N SER A 14 9.03 -3.20 18.53
CA SER A 14 10.33 -2.57 18.24
C SER A 14 11.48 -3.57 18.11
N GLU A 15 11.45 -4.70 18.82
CA GLU A 15 12.51 -5.72 18.74
C GLU A 15 12.41 -6.45 17.40
N LYS A 16 11.21 -6.90 17.04
CA LYS A 16 10.92 -7.50 15.74
C LYS A 16 11.22 -6.54 14.59
N PHE A 17 10.82 -5.28 14.71
CA PHE A 17 11.12 -4.26 13.71
C PHE A 17 12.62 -4.06 13.49
N CYS A 18 13.42 -4.11 14.56
CA CYS A 18 14.88 -4.05 14.47
C CYS A 18 15.47 -5.27 13.75
N GLU A 19 14.96 -6.47 14.01
CA GLU A 19 15.35 -7.73 13.37
C GLU A 19 15.07 -7.66 11.86
N GLU A 20 13.83 -7.32 11.47
CA GLU A 20 13.41 -7.24 10.07
C GLU A 20 14.17 -6.16 9.27
N LEU A 21 14.53 -5.04 9.92
CA LEU A 21 15.43 -4.05 9.30
C LEU A 21 16.83 -4.62 9.07
N GLY A 22 17.31 -5.49 9.96
CA GLY A 22 18.59 -6.21 9.79
C GLY A 22 18.56 -7.12 8.58
N ASP A 23 17.48 -7.87 8.40
CA ASP A 23 17.30 -8.79 7.28
C ASP A 23 17.14 -8.04 5.95
N LEU A 24 16.40 -6.93 5.93
CA LEU A 24 16.34 -6.06 4.76
C LEU A 24 17.72 -5.49 4.40
N LEU A 25 18.50 -5.06 5.39
CA LEU A 25 19.87 -4.59 5.17
C LEU A 25 20.76 -5.72 4.64
N PHE A 26 20.62 -6.94 5.17
CA PHE A 26 21.35 -8.11 4.70
C PHE A 26 21.09 -8.37 3.21
N GLN A 27 19.84 -8.28 2.75
CA GLN A 27 19.51 -8.40 1.33
C GLN A 27 20.26 -7.35 0.47
N VAL A 28 20.34 -6.12 0.94
CA VAL A 28 21.09 -5.08 0.24
C VAL A 28 22.57 -5.45 0.17
N LEU A 29 23.18 -5.89 1.29
CA LEU A 29 24.60 -6.23 1.36
C LEU A 29 24.96 -7.41 0.45
N ILE A 30 24.15 -8.48 0.43
CA ILE A 30 24.41 -9.66 -0.40
C ILE A 30 24.32 -9.35 -1.89
N HIS A 31 23.32 -8.52 -2.29
CA HIS A 31 23.18 -8.13 -3.69
C HIS A 31 24.31 -7.21 -4.15
N VAL A 32 24.81 -6.34 -3.28
CA VAL A 32 26.00 -5.51 -3.58
C VAL A 32 27.23 -6.38 -3.72
N GLN A 33 27.44 -7.38 -2.84
CA GLN A 33 28.57 -8.31 -2.93
C GLN A 33 28.55 -9.08 -4.26
N LEU A 34 27.39 -9.60 -4.66
CA LEU A 34 27.21 -10.29 -5.93
C LEU A 34 27.48 -9.38 -7.14
N ALA A 35 27.14 -8.10 -7.06
CA ALA A 35 27.42 -7.13 -8.11
C ALA A 35 28.94 -6.80 -8.18
N GLU A 36 29.59 -6.68 -7.04
CA GLU A 36 31.05 -6.43 -6.97
C GLU A 36 31.84 -7.61 -7.53
N GLU A 37 31.45 -8.86 -7.25
CA GLU A 37 32.05 -10.08 -7.83
C GLU A 37 31.94 -10.12 -9.36
N ARG A 38 30.86 -9.56 -9.92
CA ARG A 38 30.66 -9.41 -11.37
C ARG A 38 31.37 -8.22 -11.98
N GLY A 39 31.89 -7.30 -11.14
CA GLY A 39 32.51 -6.07 -11.57
C GLY A 39 31.51 -4.98 -12.00
N ASP A 40 30.23 -5.10 -11.62
CA ASP A 40 29.19 -4.16 -12.03
C ASP A 40 29.26 -2.84 -11.21
N PHE A 41 29.24 -2.93 -9.90
CA PHE A 41 29.36 -1.81 -8.94
C PHE A 41 29.65 -2.34 -7.54
N LYS A 42 30.00 -1.43 -6.62
CA LYS A 42 30.32 -1.74 -5.22
C LYS A 42 29.51 -0.88 -4.24
N MET A 43 29.63 -1.16 -2.95
CA MET A 43 28.89 -0.46 -1.90
C MET A 43 29.07 1.07 -1.96
N SER A 44 30.28 1.57 -2.24
CA SER A 44 30.52 3.01 -2.37
C SER A 44 29.67 3.66 -3.47
N ASP A 45 29.41 2.94 -4.57
CA ASP A 45 28.62 3.46 -5.69
C ASP A 45 27.13 3.53 -5.32
N VAL A 46 26.63 2.53 -4.59
CA VAL A 46 25.28 2.53 -4.03
C VAL A 46 25.09 3.70 -3.08
N MET A 47 26.02 3.88 -2.13
CA MET A 47 25.96 4.97 -1.14
C MET A 47 26.07 6.34 -1.80
N TYR A 48 26.97 6.51 -2.77
CA TYR A 48 27.11 7.76 -3.53
C TYR A 48 25.83 8.09 -4.33
N SER A 49 25.25 7.08 -5.00
CA SER A 49 24.00 7.24 -5.74
C SER A 49 22.84 7.66 -4.82
N LEU A 50 22.72 7.02 -3.65
CA LEU A 50 21.72 7.36 -2.64
C LEU A 50 21.91 8.79 -2.13
N ALA A 51 23.11 9.13 -1.66
CA ALA A 51 23.42 10.45 -1.11
C ALA A 51 23.18 11.56 -2.14
N SER A 52 23.66 11.39 -3.37
CA SER A 52 23.46 12.34 -4.47
C SER A 52 21.98 12.55 -4.80
N LYS A 53 21.21 11.47 -4.77
CA LYS A 53 19.75 11.50 -4.97
C LYS A 53 19.03 12.24 -3.85
N LEU A 54 19.40 11.99 -2.59
CA LEU A 54 18.82 12.67 -1.43
C LEU A 54 19.09 14.18 -1.46
N VAL A 55 20.35 14.58 -1.65
CA VAL A 55 20.73 15.99 -1.74
C VAL A 55 19.97 16.72 -2.85
N ARG A 56 19.92 16.13 -4.04
CA ARG A 56 19.27 16.74 -5.20
C ARG A 56 17.75 16.85 -5.03
N ARG A 57 17.11 15.88 -4.38
CA ARG A 57 15.65 15.81 -4.23
C ARG A 57 15.11 16.51 -2.99
N HIS A 58 15.98 17.00 -2.11
CA HIS A 58 15.62 17.77 -0.93
C HIS A 58 16.24 19.16 -0.94
N PRO A 59 15.95 19.99 -1.98
CA PRO A 59 16.54 21.32 -2.08
C PRO A 59 16.09 22.26 -0.94
N HIS A 60 14.95 21.97 -0.30
CA HIS A 60 14.49 22.65 0.90
C HIS A 60 15.35 22.36 2.16
N VAL A 61 16.15 21.27 2.15
CA VAL A 61 17.09 20.92 3.24
C VAL A 61 18.51 21.34 2.90
N PHE A 62 18.93 21.13 1.64
CA PHE A 62 20.34 21.28 1.21
C PHE A 62 20.60 22.51 0.33
N ALA A 63 19.57 23.27 -0.04
CA ALA A 63 19.64 24.49 -0.83
C ALA A 63 18.67 25.55 -0.29
N SER A 64 18.49 26.66 -1.00
CA SER A 64 17.66 27.80 -0.61
C SER A 64 16.17 27.68 -0.99
N ALA A 65 15.72 26.52 -1.44
CA ALA A 65 14.31 26.33 -1.79
C ALA A 65 13.44 26.24 -0.52
N VAL A 66 12.33 26.98 -0.50
CA VAL A 66 11.37 26.94 0.60
C VAL A 66 10.22 26.04 0.19
N ALA A 67 9.89 25.06 1.04
CA ALA A 67 8.68 24.27 0.93
C ALA A 67 7.89 24.45 2.23
N GLU A 68 6.76 25.15 2.15
CA GLU A 68 5.97 25.55 3.32
C GLU A 68 5.06 24.43 3.85
N THR A 69 4.81 23.38 3.06
CA THR A 69 3.93 22.28 3.43
C THR A 69 4.51 20.92 3.01
N PRO A 70 4.17 19.82 3.71
CA PRO A 70 4.56 18.46 3.31
C PRO A 70 4.13 18.10 1.88
N SER A 71 2.96 18.54 1.44
CA SER A 71 2.47 18.33 0.08
C SER A 71 3.34 19.03 -0.96
N ALA A 72 3.79 20.27 -0.70
CA ALA A 72 4.70 20.99 -1.58
C ALA A 72 6.07 20.29 -1.73
N VAL A 73 6.54 19.64 -0.65
CA VAL A 73 7.76 18.81 -0.69
C VAL A 73 7.58 17.62 -1.63
N ILE A 74 6.46 16.92 -1.53
CA ILE A 74 6.15 15.75 -2.35
C ILE A 74 6.01 16.16 -3.83
N GLU A 75 5.35 17.26 -4.12
CA GLU A 75 5.20 17.79 -5.47
C GLU A 75 6.56 18.16 -6.10
N GLN A 76 7.39 18.91 -5.38
CA GLN A 76 8.74 19.24 -5.83
C GLN A 76 9.59 17.98 -6.10
N TRP A 77 9.50 17.00 -5.23
CA TRP A 77 10.25 15.75 -5.36
C TRP A 77 9.84 14.94 -6.59
N ASP A 78 8.56 14.89 -6.89
CA ASP A 78 8.05 14.19 -8.07
C ASP A 78 8.35 14.95 -9.37
N ASP A 79 8.31 16.29 -9.37
CA ASP A 79 8.71 17.11 -10.50
C ASP A 79 10.21 16.95 -10.80
N LEU A 80 11.06 16.91 -9.78
CA LEU A 80 12.47 16.64 -9.94
C LEU A 80 12.72 15.25 -10.52
N LYS A 81 12.01 14.23 -10.04
CA LYS A 81 12.03 12.87 -10.64
C LYS A 81 11.63 12.86 -12.11
N ARG A 82 10.64 13.66 -12.50
CA ARG A 82 10.16 13.73 -13.88
C ARG A 82 11.19 14.40 -14.79
N ARG A 83 11.84 15.47 -14.33
CA ARG A 83 12.93 16.16 -15.05
C ARG A 83 14.16 15.26 -15.20
N GLU A 84 14.54 14.51 -14.18
CA GLU A 84 15.66 13.56 -14.22
C GLU A 84 15.49 12.46 -15.29
N ARG A 85 14.23 12.12 -15.63
CA ARG A 85 13.91 11.09 -16.63
C ARG A 85 13.82 11.65 -18.06
N GLY A 86 14.12 12.94 -18.27
CA GLY A 86 14.16 13.56 -19.58
C GLY A 86 12.80 13.79 -20.25
N GLY A 87 11.71 13.84 -19.46
CA GLY A 87 10.35 13.83 -20.00
C GLY A 87 9.96 12.42 -20.45
N GLY A 88 8.74 12.22 -20.85
CA GLY A 88 8.23 10.92 -21.28
C GLY A 88 6.75 10.80 -20.96
N PRO A 89 6.11 9.66 -21.27
CA PRO A 89 4.70 9.44 -20.94
C PRO A 89 4.44 9.68 -19.46
N ALA A 90 3.31 10.30 -19.12
CA ALA A 90 2.97 10.70 -17.76
C ALA A 90 3.08 9.54 -16.75
N LEU A 91 2.75 8.33 -17.17
CA LEU A 91 2.76 7.13 -16.33
C LEU A 91 4.11 6.39 -16.31
N ALA A 92 5.11 6.84 -17.10
CA ALA A 92 6.39 6.15 -17.22
C ALA A 92 7.14 6.06 -15.87
N GLY A 93 7.67 4.87 -15.58
CA GLY A 93 8.53 4.63 -14.41
C GLY A 93 7.79 4.54 -13.09
N VAL A 94 6.51 4.18 -13.07
CA VAL A 94 5.87 3.55 -11.91
C VAL A 94 6.30 2.08 -11.93
N PRO A 95 6.92 1.56 -10.85
CA PRO A 95 7.32 0.16 -10.81
C PRO A 95 6.08 -0.74 -10.86
N GLN A 96 6.04 -1.66 -11.83
CA GLN A 96 4.94 -2.64 -11.94
C GLN A 96 4.99 -3.72 -10.85
N THR A 97 6.07 -3.76 -10.09
CA THR A 97 6.26 -4.67 -8.95
C THR A 97 5.65 -4.16 -7.65
N LEU A 98 5.06 -2.96 -7.65
CA LEU A 98 4.30 -2.46 -6.49
C LEU A 98 3.09 -3.37 -6.23
N PRO A 99 2.64 -3.49 -4.97
CA PRO A 99 1.34 -4.04 -4.65
C PRO A 99 0.23 -3.36 -5.48
N SER A 100 -0.81 -4.11 -5.82
CA SER A 100 -1.75 -3.67 -6.87
C SER A 100 -2.49 -2.38 -6.56
N LEU A 101 -2.92 -2.17 -5.31
CA LEU A 101 -3.61 -0.93 -4.93
C LEU A 101 -2.63 0.26 -4.88
N ALA A 102 -1.41 0.04 -4.38
CA ALA A 102 -0.35 1.04 -4.40
C ALA A 102 0.03 1.43 -5.83
N TYR A 103 0.11 0.46 -6.75
CA TYR A 103 0.32 0.72 -8.17
C TYR A 103 -0.82 1.53 -8.78
N ALA A 104 -2.09 1.12 -8.54
CA ALA A 104 -3.27 1.84 -9.02
C ALA A 104 -3.26 3.30 -8.56
N GLN A 105 -3.07 3.56 -7.27
CA GLN A 105 -2.99 4.93 -6.76
C GLN A 105 -1.80 5.72 -7.33
N ALA A 106 -0.65 5.07 -7.54
CA ALA A 106 0.53 5.73 -8.11
C ALA A 106 0.31 6.18 -9.55
N ILE A 107 -0.32 5.35 -10.41
CA ILE A 107 -0.66 5.74 -11.79
C ILE A 107 -1.77 6.80 -11.82
N GLN A 108 -2.78 6.70 -10.98
CA GLN A 108 -3.85 7.69 -10.88
C GLN A 108 -3.34 9.06 -10.40
N ARG A 109 -2.44 9.10 -9.41
CA ARG A 109 -1.77 10.36 -9.01
C ARG A 109 -1.03 11.01 -10.17
N ARG A 110 -0.38 10.23 -11.02
CA ARG A 110 0.32 10.76 -12.20
C ARG A 110 -0.62 11.22 -13.30
N ALA A 111 -1.71 10.48 -13.55
CA ALA A 111 -2.76 10.88 -14.47
C ALA A 111 -3.39 12.21 -14.04
N ALA A 112 -3.70 12.36 -12.77
CA ALA A 112 -4.26 13.59 -12.21
C ALA A 112 -3.33 14.79 -12.41
N ARG A 113 -2.02 14.63 -12.17
CA ARG A 113 -1.03 15.69 -12.44
C ARG A 113 -0.87 16.03 -13.93
N ALA A 114 -1.18 15.09 -14.81
CA ALA A 114 -1.22 15.32 -16.24
C ALA A 114 -2.51 15.99 -16.73
N GLY A 115 -3.45 16.29 -15.79
CA GLY A 115 -4.73 16.92 -16.09
C GLY A 115 -5.89 15.94 -16.28
N PHE A 116 -5.66 14.63 -16.05
CA PHE A 116 -6.71 13.61 -16.10
C PHE A 116 -7.15 13.23 -14.68
N ALA A 117 -8.10 13.96 -14.14
CA ALA A 117 -8.65 13.76 -12.81
C ALA A 117 -10.13 14.11 -12.75
N TRP A 118 -10.85 13.52 -11.83
CA TRP A 118 -12.18 13.96 -11.45
C TRP A 118 -12.14 15.35 -10.81
N GLU A 119 -13.12 16.18 -11.05
CA GLU A 119 -13.18 17.55 -10.57
C GLU A 119 -13.52 17.63 -9.07
N ASN A 120 -14.29 16.65 -8.58
CA ASN A 120 -14.76 16.62 -7.19
C ASN A 120 -15.02 15.18 -6.72
N GLU A 121 -15.20 15.03 -5.42
CA GLU A 121 -15.44 13.74 -4.75
C GLU A 121 -16.75 13.08 -5.23
N GLN A 122 -17.79 13.86 -5.52
CA GLN A 122 -19.07 13.35 -5.96
C GLN A 122 -18.95 12.54 -7.26
N GLN A 123 -18.18 13.03 -8.22
CA GLN A 123 -17.93 12.31 -9.48
C GLN A 123 -17.17 11.00 -9.26
N VAL A 124 -16.31 10.93 -8.22
CA VAL A 124 -15.61 9.68 -7.87
C VAL A 124 -16.57 8.65 -7.30
N TRP A 125 -17.53 9.10 -6.48
CA TRP A 125 -18.58 8.21 -5.95
C TRP A 125 -19.51 7.72 -7.06
N GLU A 126 -19.92 8.59 -7.98
CA GLU A 126 -20.75 8.22 -9.12
C GLU A 126 -20.05 7.18 -10.01
N ALA A 127 -18.78 7.36 -10.29
CA ALA A 127 -17.97 6.38 -11.05
C ALA A 127 -17.88 5.03 -10.30
N LEU A 128 -17.68 5.03 -8.99
CA LEU A 128 -17.66 3.79 -8.21
C LEU A 128 -19.03 3.08 -8.22
N GLU A 129 -20.13 3.81 -8.14
CA GLU A 129 -21.48 3.25 -8.21
C GLU A 129 -21.75 2.63 -9.59
N GLU A 130 -21.26 3.24 -10.66
CA GLU A 130 -21.33 2.71 -12.03
C GLU A 130 -20.59 1.37 -12.12
N GLU A 131 -19.33 1.29 -11.71
CA GLU A 131 -18.54 0.06 -11.72
C GLU A 131 -19.17 -1.07 -10.86
N LEU A 132 -19.76 -0.72 -9.72
CA LEU A 132 -20.46 -1.69 -8.89
C LEU A 132 -21.74 -2.23 -9.58
N GLU A 133 -22.43 -1.41 -10.35
CA GLU A 133 -23.61 -1.85 -11.08
C GLU A 133 -23.21 -2.70 -12.30
N GLU A 134 -22.14 -2.36 -13.00
CA GLU A 134 -21.59 -3.16 -14.09
C GLU A 134 -21.13 -4.53 -13.60
N LEU A 135 -20.46 -4.60 -12.44
CA LEU A 135 -20.10 -5.86 -11.79
C LEU A 135 -21.33 -6.73 -11.44
N ARG A 136 -22.45 -6.12 -11.01
CA ARG A 136 -23.70 -6.86 -10.73
C ARG A 136 -24.34 -7.42 -11.98
N GLN A 137 -24.22 -6.69 -13.10
CA GLN A 137 -24.81 -7.05 -14.39
C GLN A 137 -23.93 -8.02 -15.19
N ALA A 138 -22.65 -8.16 -14.84
CA ALA A 138 -21.74 -9.04 -15.52
C ALA A 138 -22.22 -10.50 -15.49
N GLU A 139 -22.33 -11.13 -16.65
CA GLU A 139 -22.87 -12.48 -16.77
C GLU A 139 -21.76 -13.55 -16.82
N THR A 140 -20.72 -13.31 -17.62
CA THR A 140 -19.63 -14.28 -17.78
C THR A 140 -18.56 -14.17 -16.69
N PRO A 141 -17.81 -15.25 -16.41
CA PRO A 141 -16.66 -15.16 -15.49
C PRO A 141 -15.60 -14.13 -15.93
N GLU A 142 -15.40 -13.98 -17.22
CA GLU A 142 -14.46 -13.02 -17.80
C GLU A 142 -14.93 -11.58 -17.54
N ASP A 143 -16.21 -11.26 -17.79
CA ASP A 143 -16.78 -9.95 -17.50
C ASP A 143 -16.70 -9.64 -16.00
N LYS A 144 -17.13 -10.57 -15.14
CA LYS A 144 -17.02 -10.42 -13.67
C LYS A 144 -15.61 -10.13 -13.19
N ARG A 145 -14.60 -10.73 -13.84
CA ARG A 145 -13.21 -10.47 -13.52
C ARG A 145 -12.79 -9.06 -13.95
N GLY A 146 -13.24 -8.60 -15.11
CA GLY A 146 -13.00 -7.24 -15.60
C GLY A 146 -13.59 -6.21 -14.65
N GLU A 147 -14.91 -6.28 -14.45
CA GLU A 147 -15.66 -5.33 -13.63
C GLU A 147 -15.19 -5.30 -12.16
N LEU A 148 -14.78 -6.46 -11.60
CA LEU A 148 -14.17 -6.49 -10.27
C LEU A 148 -12.84 -5.72 -10.26
N GLY A 149 -12.03 -5.82 -11.33
CA GLY A 149 -10.79 -5.06 -11.47
C GLY A 149 -11.06 -3.55 -11.53
N ASP A 150 -12.05 -3.13 -12.31
CA ASP A 150 -12.44 -1.74 -12.49
C ASP A 150 -13.06 -1.15 -11.20
N THR A 151 -13.89 -1.91 -10.49
CA THR A 151 -14.38 -1.56 -9.13
C THR A 151 -13.22 -1.33 -8.15
N LEU A 152 -12.22 -2.22 -8.11
CA LEU A 152 -11.04 -2.06 -7.24
C LEU A 152 -10.21 -0.83 -7.63
N PHE A 153 -10.12 -0.53 -8.92
CA PHE A 153 -9.44 0.66 -9.41
C PHE A 153 -10.19 1.95 -9.06
N ALA A 154 -11.53 1.95 -9.13
CA ALA A 154 -12.38 3.06 -8.69
C ALA A 154 -12.28 3.27 -7.16
N LEU A 155 -12.24 2.19 -6.35
CA LEU A 155 -11.98 2.28 -4.91
C LEU A 155 -10.61 2.90 -4.60
N ALA A 156 -9.55 2.55 -5.36
CA ALA A 156 -8.26 3.18 -5.21
C ALA A 156 -8.30 4.69 -5.57
N SER A 157 -9.14 5.09 -6.53
CA SER A 157 -9.39 6.50 -6.86
C SER A 157 -10.10 7.25 -5.74
N LEU A 158 -11.11 6.64 -5.15
CA LEU A 158 -11.81 7.21 -4.00
C LEU A 158 -10.86 7.39 -2.81
N ALA A 159 -10.09 6.36 -2.45
CA ALA A 159 -9.11 6.44 -1.38
C ALA A 159 -8.11 7.60 -1.62
N ARG A 160 -7.67 7.81 -2.86
CA ARG A 160 -6.82 8.95 -3.24
C ARG A 160 -7.49 10.30 -3.02
N HIS A 161 -8.79 10.43 -3.32
CA HIS A 161 -9.57 11.65 -3.09
C HIS A 161 -9.74 11.96 -1.60
N LEU A 162 -9.86 10.91 -0.79
CA LEU A 162 -9.97 11.02 0.67
C LEU A 162 -8.60 11.15 1.37
N ASP A 163 -7.51 11.25 0.61
CA ASP A 163 -6.12 11.28 1.11
C ASP A 163 -5.76 10.03 1.95
N ILE A 164 -6.31 8.88 1.59
CA ILE A 164 -6.08 7.59 2.23
C ILE A 164 -5.16 6.75 1.34
N ASP A 165 -4.15 6.10 1.93
CA ASP A 165 -3.39 5.05 1.25
C ASP A 165 -4.21 3.76 1.21
N ALA A 166 -4.60 3.33 0.00
CA ALA A 166 -5.50 2.18 -0.17
C ALA A 166 -4.83 0.85 0.21
N GLU A 167 -3.53 0.71 -0.04
CA GLU A 167 -2.78 -0.49 0.34
C GLU A 167 -2.66 -0.62 1.84
N ASP A 168 -2.33 0.48 2.52
CA ASP A 168 -2.24 0.55 3.97
C ASP A 168 -3.59 0.28 4.64
N ALA A 169 -4.67 0.90 4.12
CA ALA A 169 -6.02 0.70 4.63
C ALA A 169 -6.46 -0.77 4.53
N LEU A 170 -6.21 -1.44 3.38
CA LEU A 170 -6.56 -2.85 3.20
C LEU A 170 -5.69 -3.74 4.08
N ARG A 171 -4.40 -3.46 4.19
CA ARG A 171 -3.46 -4.19 5.06
C ARG A 171 -3.91 -4.09 6.52
N SER A 172 -4.24 -2.90 7.00
CA SER A 172 -4.74 -2.67 8.35
C SER A 172 -6.04 -3.41 8.62
N ALA A 173 -6.99 -3.37 7.67
CA ALA A 173 -8.26 -4.11 7.76
C ALA A 173 -8.04 -5.63 7.81
N SER A 174 -7.12 -6.15 6.98
CA SER A 174 -6.75 -7.57 6.96
C SER A 174 -6.11 -8.01 8.29
N GLY A 175 -5.20 -7.22 8.83
CA GLY A 175 -4.61 -7.47 10.15
C GLY A 175 -5.66 -7.42 11.28
N GLY A 176 -6.61 -6.50 11.20
CA GLY A 176 -7.77 -6.44 12.10
C GLY A 176 -8.61 -7.72 12.04
N PHE A 177 -8.89 -8.20 10.84
CA PHE A 177 -9.62 -9.46 10.63
C PHE A 177 -8.86 -10.65 11.25
N THR A 178 -7.54 -10.76 11.00
CA THR A 178 -6.71 -11.85 11.54
C THR A 178 -6.78 -11.89 13.07
N ARG A 179 -6.55 -10.78 13.74
CA ARG A 179 -6.61 -10.70 15.22
C ARG A 179 -7.99 -11.08 15.79
N LEU A 180 -9.06 -10.64 15.13
CA LEU A 180 -10.42 -11.00 15.54
C LEU A 180 -10.70 -12.48 15.33
N PHE A 181 -10.21 -13.05 14.23
CA PHE A 181 -10.38 -14.46 13.94
C PHE A 181 -9.61 -15.34 14.94
N GLU A 182 -8.37 -15.00 15.28
CA GLU A 182 -7.59 -15.66 16.33
C GLU A 182 -8.28 -15.61 17.70
N THR A 183 -8.89 -14.47 18.02
CA THR A 183 -9.71 -14.33 19.25
C THR A 183 -10.89 -15.29 19.22
N MET A 184 -11.60 -15.33 18.09
CA MET A 184 -12.72 -16.25 17.88
C MET A 184 -12.29 -17.73 17.96
N GLU A 185 -11.14 -18.09 17.37
CA GLU A 185 -10.56 -19.44 17.45
C GLU A 185 -10.27 -19.84 18.91
N SER A 186 -9.73 -18.94 19.72
CA SER A 186 -9.49 -19.16 21.15
C SER A 186 -10.81 -19.44 21.89
N MET A 187 -11.86 -18.63 21.63
CA MET A 187 -13.18 -18.84 22.23
C MET A 187 -13.83 -20.17 21.80
N ILE A 188 -13.65 -20.54 20.55
CA ILE A 188 -14.13 -21.81 19.97
C ILE A 188 -13.46 -22.99 20.67
N ALA A 189 -12.14 -22.93 20.84
CA ALA A 189 -11.38 -23.97 21.53
C ALA A 189 -11.81 -24.14 22.99
N GLU A 190 -11.99 -23.03 23.71
CA GLU A 190 -12.46 -23.04 25.11
C GLU A 190 -13.86 -23.65 25.27
N ARG A 191 -14.74 -23.47 24.29
CA ARG A 191 -16.13 -23.95 24.31
C ARG A 191 -16.30 -25.34 23.68
N GLY A 192 -15.27 -25.90 23.09
CA GLY A 192 -15.31 -27.20 22.40
C GLY A 192 -16.21 -27.19 21.16
N ILE A 193 -16.34 -26.05 20.49
CA ILE A 193 -17.17 -25.87 19.28
C ILE A 193 -16.36 -26.29 18.06
N ASP A 194 -16.95 -27.10 17.17
CA ASP A 194 -16.39 -27.35 15.84
C ASP A 194 -16.91 -26.28 14.86
N LEU A 195 -16.05 -25.34 14.48
CA LEU A 195 -16.41 -24.26 13.56
C LEU A 195 -16.91 -24.77 12.21
N LYS A 196 -16.46 -25.95 11.73
CA LYS A 196 -16.90 -26.50 10.45
C LYS A 196 -18.33 -27.01 10.52
N GLN A 197 -18.78 -27.45 11.70
CA GLN A 197 -20.11 -27.98 11.95
C GLN A 197 -21.10 -26.92 12.45
N ALA A 198 -20.59 -25.80 12.97
CA ALA A 198 -21.41 -24.72 13.48
C ALA A 198 -22.24 -24.08 12.36
N ASP A 199 -23.49 -23.74 12.65
CA ASP A 199 -24.35 -22.97 11.77
C ASP A 199 -23.87 -21.50 11.63
N ILE A 200 -24.47 -20.81 10.67
CA ILE A 200 -24.06 -19.42 10.37
C ILE A 200 -24.37 -18.48 11.54
N ASP A 201 -25.47 -18.69 12.25
CA ASP A 201 -25.88 -17.83 13.35
C ASP A 201 -24.90 -17.94 14.53
N THR A 202 -24.45 -19.16 14.84
CA THR A 202 -23.38 -19.42 15.84
C THR A 202 -22.07 -18.74 15.42
N LYS A 203 -21.68 -18.85 14.15
CA LYS A 203 -20.46 -18.20 13.62
C LYS A 203 -20.52 -16.68 13.74
N LEU A 204 -21.64 -16.08 13.38
CA LEU A 204 -21.84 -14.63 13.48
C LEU A 204 -21.87 -14.16 14.95
N ALA A 205 -22.51 -14.91 15.85
CA ALA A 205 -22.53 -14.58 17.28
C ALA A 205 -21.13 -14.59 17.87
N LEU A 206 -20.31 -15.61 17.57
CA LEU A 206 -18.92 -15.70 18.01
C LEU A 206 -18.07 -14.53 17.45
N TRP A 207 -18.31 -14.16 16.20
CA TRP A 207 -17.63 -13.03 15.58
C TRP A 207 -17.96 -11.69 16.25
N GLU A 208 -19.24 -11.43 16.52
CA GLU A 208 -19.65 -10.23 17.24
C GLU A 208 -19.13 -10.19 18.68
N GLU A 209 -19.05 -11.35 19.36
CA GLU A 209 -18.44 -11.45 20.68
C GLU A 209 -16.94 -11.14 20.66
N ALA A 210 -16.22 -11.65 19.66
CA ALA A 210 -14.80 -11.34 19.47
C ALA A 210 -14.58 -9.84 19.25
N LYS A 211 -15.40 -9.17 18.42
CA LYS A 211 -15.38 -7.71 18.25
C LYS A 211 -15.61 -6.95 19.55
N ALA A 212 -16.61 -7.35 20.34
CA ALA A 212 -16.92 -6.71 21.60
C ALA A 212 -15.77 -6.87 22.62
N GLY A 213 -15.03 -7.98 22.57
CA GLY A 213 -13.84 -8.23 23.38
C GLY A 213 -12.65 -7.38 22.98
N ALA A 214 -12.45 -7.17 21.68
CA ALA A 214 -11.37 -6.34 21.14
C ALA A 214 -11.58 -4.84 21.44
N GLY A 215 -12.81 -4.35 21.35
CA GLY A 215 -13.13 -2.94 21.60
C GLY A 215 -13.02 -2.49 23.06
N ARG A 216 -12.81 -3.41 24.01
CA ARG A 216 -12.60 -3.09 25.44
C ARG A 216 -11.13 -2.94 25.83
N LYS A 217 -10.20 -3.24 24.91
CA LYS A 217 -8.74 -3.19 25.15
C LYS A 217 -8.05 -2.00 24.48
N SER A 218 -8.82 -1.09 23.87
CA SER A 218 -8.31 0.13 23.22
C SER A 218 -8.34 1.32 24.18
#